data_fb4bdbf8a3d7684015ebba6f2c174fd0
#
_entry.id   fb4bdbf8a3d7684015ebba6f2c174fd0
#
_cell.length_a   1.000
_cell.length_b   1.000
_cell.length_c   1.000
_cell.angle_alpha   90.00
_cell.angle_beta   90.00
_cell.angle_gamma   90.00
#
_symmetry.space_group_name_H-M   'P 1'
#
loop_
_entity.id
_entity.type
_entity.pdbx_description
1 polymer ?
#
loop_
_entity_poly.entity_id
_entity_poly.type
_entity_poly.pdbx_seq_one_letter_code
_entity_poly.pdbx_strand_id
1 'polypeptide(L)'
;MFRSLLGTVLIAVFGVSTCLAQTNPAPAAAPAAPAVAPAVAPAATPGIQSQNIFEVKPDASSDAGYDKQTNAERGKVQPGNNAPVWRAVGAGAQGYSSLPKSEAPEAGILIQPFAQYPGAPLTNAGEAWRQVRNKWILPYGGALVLIVAGAIALFYWRKGSFSQHAPDTGRKIERFTPFERSAHWANAIAFSILAISGLVMAFGKFFIQPVIGSALFGWLTYALKTAHNFAGPVFAVSLVIVILTFVKDNFPRKGDLGWLLKGGGLLSGKEVPSHRFNAGEKVIFWGGVFALGLTVVASGLVLDKLVPGLLYERSTMQISHMVHAVATILMMAMFMGHIYLGTLGMQGAYSAMRTGYVDEAWAKEHHEEWFDDVKSGKIPAQRSATLPPAHTAQA
;
A
#
# COMPACT_ATOMS: atom_id res chain seq x y z
N MET A 1 30.75 4.63 -7.18
CA MET A 1 29.59 5.34 -6.67
C MET A 1 28.25 4.63 -6.94
N PHE A 2 28.06 3.99 -8.09
CA PHE A 2 26.82 3.27 -8.46
C PHE A 2 26.50 2.01 -7.63
N ARG A 3 27.52 1.26 -7.22
CA ARG A 3 27.33 0.05 -6.38
C ARG A 3 26.82 0.35 -4.96
N SER A 4 27.12 1.53 -4.43
CA SER A 4 26.67 1.92 -3.08
C SER A 4 25.22 2.37 -3.04
N LEU A 5 24.70 3.01 -4.10
CA LEU A 5 23.29 3.44 -4.18
C LEU A 5 22.33 2.26 -4.32
N LEU A 6 22.70 1.25 -5.15
CA LEU A 6 21.89 0.04 -5.27
C LEU A 6 21.87 -0.75 -3.96
N GLY A 7 23.00 -0.80 -3.25
CA GLY A 7 23.09 -1.43 -1.93
C GLY A 7 22.22 -0.73 -0.88
N THR A 8 22.19 0.59 -0.88
CA THR A 8 21.41 1.37 0.10
C THR A 8 19.90 1.26 -0.14
N VAL A 9 19.45 1.24 -1.40
CA VAL A 9 18.03 1.07 -1.73
C VAL A 9 17.57 -0.37 -1.45
N LEU A 10 18.38 -1.39 -1.76
CA LEU A 10 18.08 -2.77 -1.38
C LEU A 10 18.06 -2.97 0.15
N ILE A 11 18.99 -2.35 0.89
CA ILE A 11 19.03 -2.42 2.35
C ILE A 11 17.80 -1.73 2.96
N ALA A 12 17.31 -0.62 2.39
CA ALA A 12 16.11 0.03 2.88
C ALA A 12 14.84 -0.82 2.67
N VAL A 13 14.72 -1.52 1.53
CA VAL A 13 13.59 -2.41 1.26
C VAL A 13 13.67 -3.70 2.08
N PHE A 14 14.87 -4.29 2.20
CA PHE A 14 15.09 -5.48 3.04
C PHE A 14 15.16 -5.14 4.53
N GLY A 15 15.61 -3.94 4.91
CA GLY A 15 15.64 -3.47 6.29
C GLY A 15 14.24 -3.34 6.91
N VAL A 16 13.24 -2.93 6.14
CA VAL A 16 11.84 -2.91 6.59
C VAL A 16 11.30 -4.33 6.76
N SER A 17 11.67 -5.28 5.90
CA SER A 17 11.29 -6.69 6.06
C SER A 17 11.94 -7.34 7.29
N THR A 18 13.19 -7.00 7.62
CA THR A 18 13.87 -7.54 8.81
C THR A 18 13.34 -6.93 10.12
N CYS A 19 12.84 -5.69 10.10
CA CYS A 19 12.16 -5.11 11.27
C CYS A 19 10.78 -5.75 11.51
N LEU A 20 10.11 -6.26 10.48
CA LEU A 20 8.85 -7.01 10.63
C LEU A 20 9.06 -8.45 11.13
N ALA A 21 10.29 -8.98 11.00
CA ALA A 21 10.67 -10.33 11.42
C ALA A 21 11.38 -10.38 12.78
N GLN A 22 11.44 -9.28 13.55
CA GLN A 22 11.90 -9.35 14.93
C GLN A 22 10.87 -10.13 15.75
N THR A 23 11.06 -11.44 15.80
CA THR A 23 10.52 -12.30 16.85
C THR A 23 11.00 -11.74 18.17
N ASN A 24 10.09 -11.29 19.03
CA ASN A 24 10.42 -11.09 20.43
C ASN A 24 11.16 -12.34 20.93
N PRO A 25 12.31 -12.21 21.59
CA PRO A 25 12.95 -13.37 22.19
C PRO A 25 11.91 -14.02 23.10
N ALA A 26 11.76 -15.32 22.98
CA ALA A 26 10.90 -16.09 23.88
C ALA A 26 11.22 -15.66 25.31
N PRO A 27 10.23 -15.30 26.13
CA PRO A 27 10.50 -14.98 27.52
C PRO A 27 11.28 -16.15 28.12
N ALA A 28 12.40 -15.83 28.79
CA ALA A 28 13.19 -16.82 29.51
C ALA A 28 12.24 -17.69 30.34
N ALA A 29 12.40 -18.99 30.24
CA ALA A 29 11.57 -19.94 30.94
C ALA A 29 11.43 -19.50 32.40
N ALA A 30 10.22 -19.20 32.83
CA ALA A 30 9.94 -18.96 34.22
C ALA A 30 10.36 -20.18 35.05
N PRO A 31 10.94 -20.01 36.23
CA PRO A 31 11.30 -21.15 37.08
C PRO A 31 10.08 -22.03 37.25
N ALA A 32 10.28 -23.35 37.12
CA ALA A 32 9.25 -24.34 37.21
C ALA A 32 8.44 -24.12 38.51
N ALA A 33 7.16 -23.89 38.34
CA ALA A 33 6.25 -23.86 39.49
C ALA A 33 6.29 -25.21 40.21
N PRO A 34 6.21 -25.24 41.57
CA PRO A 34 6.18 -26.49 42.32
C PRO A 34 5.02 -27.36 41.85
N ALA A 35 5.26 -28.65 41.72
CA ALA A 35 4.29 -29.64 41.26
C ALA A 35 2.99 -29.50 42.05
N VAL A 36 1.93 -29.08 41.34
CA VAL A 36 0.58 -29.06 41.89
C VAL A 36 0.09 -30.52 41.99
N ALA A 37 -0.35 -30.91 43.16
CA ALA A 37 -1.00 -32.20 43.37
C ALA A 37 -2.14 -32.41 42.36
N PRO A 38 -2.46 -33.66 41.97
CA PRO A 38 -3.45 -33.93 40.94
C PRO A 38 -4.79 -33.31 41.35
N ALA A 39 -5.25 -32.43 40.47
CA ALA A 39 -6.56 -31.77 40.63
C ALA A 39 -7.65 -32.84 40.64
N VAL A 40 -8.44 -32.88 41.72
CA VAL A 40 -9.70 -33.60 41.76
C VAL A 40 -10.54 -33.12 40.58
N ALA A 41 -11.04 -34.05 39.77
CA ALA A 41 -11.91 -33.77 38.64
C ALA A 41 -13.03 -32.81 39.08
N PRO A 42 -13.27 -31.70 38.39
CA PRO A 42 -14.35 -30.80 38.76
C PRO A 42 -15.67 -31.57 38.67
N ALA A 43 -16.46 -31.54 39.75
CA ALA A 43 -17.82 -32.03 39.74
C ALA A 43 -18.57 -31.40 38.56
N ALA A 44 -19.35 -32.20 37.82
CA ALA A 44 -20.14 -31.77 36.71
C ALA A 44 -20.85 -30.44 37.03
N THR A 45 -20.54 -29.41 36.28
CA THR A 45 -21.17 -28.08 36.41
C THR A 45 -22.67 -28.28 36.20
N PRO A 46 -23.55 -27.91 37.13
CA PRO A 46 -24.96 -27.93 36.87
C PRO A 46 -25.23 -27.11 35.63
N GLY A 47 -26.01 -27.65 34.67
CA GLY A 47 -26.40 -26.92 33.47
C GLY A 47 -26.92 -25.52 33.82
N ILE A 48 -26.79 -24.60 32.87
CA ILE A 48 -27.25 -23.22 33.04
C ILE A 48 -28.67 -23.23 33.61
N GLN A 49 -28.81 -23.00 34.91
CA GLN A 49 -30.12 -22.77 35.51
C GLN A 49 -30.53 -21.37 35.13
N SER A 50 -31.67 -21.23 34.45
CA SER A 50 -32.26 -19.93 34.15
C SER A 50 -32.50 -19.21 35.47
N GLN A 51 -31.75 -18.16 35.75
CA GLN A 51 -32.04 -17.28 36.87
C GLN A 51 -33.33 -16.51 36.56
N ASN A 52 -34.22 -16.47 37.51
CA ASN A 52 -35.40 -15.60 37.43
C ASN A 52 -34.92 -14.14 37.44
N ILE A 53 -34.98 -13.50 36.27
CA ILE A 53 -34.51 -12.10 36.09
C ILE A 53 -35.38 -11.10 36.86
N PHE A 54 -36.54 -11.53 37.36
CA PHE A 54 -37.44 -10.70 38.16
C PHE A 54 -37.20 -10.87 39.67
N GLU A 55 -36.29 -11.78 40.08
CA GLU A 55 -35.92 -11.95 41.48
C GLU A 55 -34.83 -10.97 41.84
N VAL A 56 -35.17 -9.90 42.54
CA VAL A 56 -34.22 -8.90 43.03
C VAL A 56 -33.38 -9.55 44.11
N LYS A 57 -32.14 -9.90 43.79
CA LYS A 57 -31.19 -10.40 44.79
C LYS A 57 -30.87 -9.25 45.76
N PRO A 58 -30.73 -9.54 47.07
CA PRO A 58 -30.26 -8.53 48.02
C PRO A 58 -28.96 -7.87 47.52
N ASP A 59 -28.87 -6.55 47.66
CA ASP A 59 -27.66 -5.82 47.33
C ASP A 59 -26.51 -6.33 48.25
N ALA A 60 -25.50 -6.92 47.60
CA ALA A 60 -24.34 -7.44 48.32
C ALA A 60 -23.60 -6.37 49.13
N SER A 61 -23.79 -5.09 48.80
CA SER A 61 -23.21 -3.97 49.56
C SER A 61 -23.83 -3.77 50.93
N SER A 62 -25.01 -4.38 51.20
CA SER A 62 -25.66 -4.35 52.48
C SER A 62 -25.12 -5.40 53.47
N ASP A 63 -24.27 -6.31 53.02
CA ASP A 63 -23.67 -7.34 53.88
C ASP A 63 -22.67 -6.74 54.86
N ALA A 64 -22.78 -7.11 56.13
CA ALA A 64 -21.86 -6.65 57.18
C ALA A 64 -20.42 -7.12 56.84
N GLY A 65 -19.53 -6.19 56.56
CA GLY A 65 -18.15 -6.50 56.22
C GLY A 65 -17.84 -6.46 54.72
N TYR A 66 -18.78 -6.08 53.86
CA TYR A 66 -18.55 -5.91 52.41
C TYR A 66 -17.38 -4.95 52.08
N ASP A 67 -17.30 -3.88 52.86
CA ASP A 67 -16.24 -2.88 52.78
C ASP A 67 -14.85 -3.43 53.15
N LYS A 68 -14.79 -4.48 53.96
CA LYS A 68 -13.54 -5.14 54.38
C LYS A 68 -13.10 -6.28 53.50
N GLN A 69 -13.95 -6.72 52.56
CA GLN A 69 -13.62 -7.82 51.64
C GLN A 69 -12.59 -7.38 50.62
N THR A 70 -11.58 -8.21 50.41
CA THR A 70 -10.65 -8.06 49.28
C THR A 70 -11.35 -8.43 47.94
N ASN A 71 -10.83 -7.97 46.84
CA ASN A 71 -11.37 -8.35 45.54
C ASN A 71 -11.24 -9.85 45.22
N ALA A 72 -10.27 -10.55 45.83
CA ALA A 72 -10.13 -11.99 45.71
C ALA A 72 -11.28 -12.72 46.44
N GLU A 73 -11.68 -12.22 47.59
CA GLU A 73 -12.83 -12.74 48.35
C GLU A 73 -14.14 -12.44 47.62
N ARG A 74 -14.30 -11.21 47.09
CA ARG A 74 -15.47 -10.86 46.26
C ARG A 74 -15.55 -11.69 44.99
N GLY A 75 -14.42 -12.02 44.36
CA GLY A 75 -14.38 -12.91 43.21
C GLY A 75 -14.87 -14.31 43.43
N LYS A 76 -14.79 -14.84 44.70
CA LYS A 76 -15.32 -16.16 45.07
C LYS A 76 -16.83 -16.18 45.20
N VAL A 77 -17.42 -15.10 45.67
CA VAL A 77 -18.86 -15.00 45.95
C VAL A 77 -19.63 -14.23 44.89
N GLN A 78 -18.92 -13.51 44.04
CA GLN A 78 -19.46 -12.73 42.89
C GLN A 78 -18.87 -13.25 41.58
N PRO A 79 -19.39 -14.37 41.06
CA PRO A 79 -18.92 -14.87 39.74
C PRO A 79 -19.21 -13.82 38.68
N GLY A 80 -18.19 -13.48 37.89
CA GLY A 80 -18.24 -12.40 36.92
C GLY A 80 -17.56 -11.11 37.35
N ASN A 81 -16.94 -11.09 38.52
CA ASN A 81 -16.10 -9.95 38.92
C ASN A 81 -14.83 -9.86 38.07
N ASN A 82 -14.82 -8.92 37.12
CA ASN A 82 -13.69 -8.68 36.21
C ASN A 82 -12.64 -7.71 36.77
N ALA A 83 -12.70 -7.33 38.04
CA ALA A 83 -11.75 -6.39 38.65
C ALA A 83 -10.26 -6.80 38.49
N PRO A 84 -9.88 -8.11 38.61
CA PRO A 84 -8.51 -8.53 38.35
C PRO A 84 -8.05 -8.25 36.92
N VAL A 85 -8.95 -8.43 35.94
CA VAL A 85 -8.66 -8.13 34.51
C VAL A 85 -8.45 -6.63 34.30
N TRP A 86 -9.34 -5.81 34.88
CA TRP A 86 -9.22 -4.34 34.77
C TRP A 86 -7.95 -3.79 35.43
N ARG A 87 -7.45 -4.38 36.50
CA ARG A 87 -6.18 -4.01 37.12
C ARG A 87 -4.99 -4.34 36.23
N ALA A 88 -5.06 -5.40 35.43
CA ALA A 88 -4.01 -5.81 34.52
C ALA A 88 -3.98 -4.98 33.23
N VAL A 89 -4.96 -4.10 32.97
CA VAL A 89 -5.05 -3.30 31.73
C VAL A 89 -3.79 -2.47 31.47
N GLY A 90 -3.23 -1.86 32.52
CA GLY A 90 -2.01 -1.06 32.41
C GLY A 90 -0.76 -1.86 32.01
N ALA A 91 -0.69 -3.13 32.39
CA ALA A 91 0.41 -4.05 32.07
C ALA A 91 0.16 -4.85 30.78
N GLY A 92 -1.06 -4.82 30.24
CA GLY A 92 -1.48 -5.67 29.13
C GLY A 92 -1.83 -7.09 29.59
N ALA A 93 -3.10 -7.46 29.49
CA ALA A 93 -3.54 -8.81 29.82
C ALA A 93 -3.16 -9.78 28.70
N GLN A 94 -2.47 -10.87 29.06
CA GLN A 94 -2.15 -11.95 28.14
C GLN A 94 -3.36 -12.88 27.96
N GLY A 95 -3.55 -13.37 26.73
CA GLY A 95 -4.64 -14.28 26.45
C GLY A 95 -4.55 -14.83 25.03
N TYR A 96 -5.45 -15.75 24.72
CA TYR A 96 -5.49 -16.40 23.42
C TYR A 96 -6.91 -16.32 22.83
N SER A 97 -6.99 -16.10 21.55
CA SER A 97 -8.22 -16.24 20.80
C SER A 97 -8.51 -17.72 20.50
N SER A 98 -9.79 -18.09 20.46
CA SER A 98 -10.24 -19.40 19.96
C SER A 98 -10.17 -19.53 18.44
N LEU A 99 -9.96 -18.41 17.73
CA LEU A 99 -9.79 -18.40 16.27
C LEU A 99 -8.43 -18.95 15.86
N PRO A 100 -8.30 -19.52 14.65
CA PRO A 100 -7.01 -19.86 14.07
C PRO A 100 -6.06 -18.66 14.08
N LYS A 101 -4.77 -18.89 14.27
CA LYS A 101 -3.76 -17.81 14.35
C LYS A 101 -3.76 -16.89 13.13
N SER A 102 -4.04 -17.43 11.95
CA SER A 102 -4.15 -16.66 10.71
C SER A 102 -5.34 -15.70 10.67
N GLU A 103 -6.37 -15.96 11.46
CA GLU A 103 -7.61 -15.16 11.50
C GLU A 103 -7.74 -14.33 12.78
N ALA A 104 -6.79 -14.48 13.69
CA ALA A 104 -6.76 -13.77 14.98
C ALA A 104 -5.59 -12.78 15.03
N PRO A 105 -5.68 -11.59 14.39
CA PRO A 105 -4.61 -10.61 14.40
C PRO A 105 -4.29 -10.04 15.80
N GLU A 106 -5.08 -10.42 16.78
CA GLU A 106 -4.96 -10.00 18.18
C GLU A 106 -4.46 -11.12 19.08
N ALA A 107 -4.03 -12.24 18.49
CA ALA A 107 -3.49 -13.36 19.25
C ALA A 107 -2.25 -12.91 20.08
N GLY A 108 -2.20 -13.38 21.31
CA GLY A 108 -1.11 -13.08 22.24
C GLY A 108 -1.44 -12.02 23.28
N ILE A 109 -1.88 -10.82 22.89
CA ILE A 109 -2.24 -9.74 23.82
C ILE A 109 -3.68 -9.30 23.55
N LEU A 110 -4.59 -9.67 24.44
CA LEU A 110 -6.01 -9.28 24.34
C LEU A 110 -6.22 -7.81 24.72
N ILE A 111 -5.51 -7.33 25.73
CA ILE A 111 -5.53 -5.94 26.19
C ILE A 111 -4.13 -5.39 26.05
N GLN A 112 -3.95 -4.45 25.13
CA GLN A 112 -2.64 -3.83 24.90
C GLN A 112 -2.29 -2.87 26.05
N PRO A 113 -1.00 -2.79 26.45
CA PRO A 113 -0.56 -1.84 27.45
C PRO A 113 -0.81 -0.41 26.98
N PHE A 114 -0.92 0.52 27.93
CA PHE A 114 -1.01 1.93 27.63
C PHE A 114 0.25 2.43 26.92
N ALA A 115 0.05 3.22 25.87
CA ALA A 115 1.12 3.87 25.12
C ALA A 115 0.86 5.38 25.06
N GLN A 116 1.93 6.14 25.06
CA GLN A 116 1.91 7.59 24.89
C GLN A 116 2.66 7.95 23.60
N TYR A 117 2.12 8.87 22.84
CA TYR A 117 2.79 9.44 21.68
C TYR A 117 2.62 10.97 21.65
N PRO A 118 3.46 11.70 20.87
CA PRO A 118 3.49 13.16 20.93
C PRO A 118 2.13 13.82 20.72
N GLY A 119 1.78 14.72 21.62
CA GLY A 119 0.54 15.50 21.56
C GLY A 119 -0.75 14.74 21.95
N ALA A 120 -0.63 13.52 22.49
CA ALA A 120 -1.76 12.71 22.91
C ALA A 120 -1.74 12.42 24.42
N PRO A 121 -2.91 12.23 25.05
CA PRO A 121 -3.00 11.66 26.38
C PRO A 121 -2.50 10.22 26.38
N LEU A 122 -2.23 9.68 27.55
CA LEU A 122 -1.89 8.27 27.73
C LEU A 122 -2.98 7.38 27.15
N THR A 123 -2.62 6.43 26.30
CA THR A 123 -3.56 5.54 25.61
C THR A 123 -2.92 4.17 25.37
N ASN A 124 -3.71 3.17 24.99
CA ASN A 124 -3.16 1.89 24.54
C ASN A 124 -2.64 1.97 23.10
N ALA A 125 -1.84 0.97 22.67
CA ALA A 125 -1.22 0.97 21.36
C ALA A 125 -2.26 0.96 20.21
N GLY A 126 -3.41 0.30 20.40
CA GLY A 126 -4.51 0.29 19.43
C GLY A 126 -5.13 1.67 19.24
N GLU A 127 -5.33 2.42 20.34
CA GLU A 127 -5.82 3.78 20.27
C GLU A 127 -4.78 4.72 19.66
N ALA A 128 -3.50 4.56 19.97
CA ALA A 128 -2.42 5.31 19.34
C ALA A 128 -2.43 5.13 17.82
N TRP A 129 -2.53 3.89 17.34
CA TRP A 129 -2.68 3.58 15.91
C TRP A 129 -3.90 4.27 15.29
N ARG A 130 -5.07 4.20 15.96
CA ARG A 130 -6.30 4.82 15.50
C ARG A 130 -6.17 6.33 15.37
N GLN A 131 -5.51 6.99 16.31
CA GLN A 131 -5.28 8.44 16.28
C GLN A 131 -4.31 8.82 15.16
N VAL A 132 -3.20 8.09 14.97
CA VAL A 132 -2.26 8.33 13.86
C VAL A 132 -2.99 8.18 12.52
N ARG A 133 -3.74 7.09 12.33
CA ARG A 133 -4.53 6.89 11.11
C ARG A 133 -5.51 8.02 10.86
N ASN A 134 -6.33 8.39 11.85
CA ASN A 134 -7.46 9.30 11.66
C ASN A 134 -7.07 10.78 11.73
N LYS A 135 -6.05 11.15 12.53
CA LYS A 135 -5.66 12.55 12.71
C LYS A 135 -4.48 12.98 11.83
N TRP A 136 -3.69 12.01 11.31
CA TRP A 136 -2.50 12.31 10.52
C TRP A 136 -2.60 11.74 9.11
N ILE A 137 -2.67 10.42 8.96
CA ILE A 137 -2.59 9.78 7.63
C ILE A 137 -3.76 10.20 6.74
N LEU A 138 -5.00 10.11 7.23
CA LEU A 138 -6.16 10.44 6.40
C LEU A 138 -6.21 11.94 6.05
N PRO A 139 -6.14 12.91 6.98
CA PRO A 139 -6.26 14.32 6.61
C PRO A 139 -5.09 14.82 5.78
N TYR A 140 -3.85 14.52 6.16
CA TYR A 140 -2.68 14.97 5.39
C TYR A 140 -2.53 14.23 4.07
N GLY A 141 -2.84 12.94 4.05
CA GLY A 141 -2.86 12.15 2.81
C GLY A 141 -3.94 12.63 1.84
N GLY A 142 -5.15 12.89 2.34
CA GLY A 142 -6.22 13.49 1.54
C GLY A 142 -5.85 14.87 1.03
N ALA A 143 -5.27 15.71 1.88
CA ALA A 143 -4.78 17.03 1.48
C ALA A 143 -3.72 16.93 0.38
N LEU A 144 -2.75 16.03 0.49
CA LEU A 144 -1.72 15.83 -0.54
C LEU A 144 -2.33 15.46 -1.89
N VAL A 145 -3.26 14.49 -1.91
CA VAL A 145 -3.95 14.08 -3.14
C VAL A 145 -4.71 15.26 -3.77
N LEU A 146 -5.44 16.04 -2.96
CA LEU A 146 -6.18 17.21 -3.44
C LEU A 146 -5.26 18.33 -3.92
N ILE A 147 -4.14 18.59 -3.24
CA ILE A 147 -3.15 19.60 -3.64
C ILE A 147 -2.53 19.21 -4.98
N VAL A 148 -2.13 17.94 -5.15
CA VAL A 148 -1.57 17.47 -6.43
C VAL A 148 -2.60 17.55 -7.55
N ALA A 149 -3.85 17.12 -7.31
CA ALA A 149 -4.93 17.24 -8.28
C ALA A 149 -5.19 18.72 -8.65
N GLY A 150 -5.27 19.58 -7.65
CA GLY A 150 -5.46 21.04 -7.85
C GLY A 150 -4.28 21.68 -8.59
N ALA A 151 -3.04 21.30 -8.27
CA ALA A 151 -1.85 21.79 -8.96
C ALA A 151 -1.84 21.37 -10.44
N ILE A 152 -2.17 20.10 -10.74
CA ILE A 152 -2.29 19.60 -12.12
C ILE A 152 -3.41 20.34 -12.86
N ALA A 153 -4.58 20.51 -12.25
CA ALA A 153 -5.70 21.23 -12.85
C ALA A 153 -5.37 22.69 -13.13
N LEU A 154 -4.74 23.37 -12.17
CA LEU A 154 -4.28 24.75 -12.33
C LEU A 154 -3.21 24.88 -13.42
N PHE A 155 -2.27 23.94 -13.47
CA PHE A 155 -1.23 23.91 -14.48
C PHE A 155 -1.84 23.72 -15.89
N TYR A 156 -2.75 22.75 -16.03
CA TYR A 156 -3.47 22.53 -17.29
C TYR A 156 -4.31 23.75 -17.70
N TRP A 157 -4.99 24.38 -16.77
CA TRP A 157 -5.76 25.59 -17.04
C TRP A 157 -4.90 26.76 -17.52
N ARG A 158 -3.69 26.90 -16.94
CA ARG A 158 -2.75 27.99 -17.28
C ARG A 158 -1.96 27.76 -18.56
N LYS A 159 -1.51 26.53 -18.79
CA LYS A 159 -0.59 26.17 -19.87
C LYS A 159 -1.24 25.37 -21.01
N GLY A 160 -2.38 24.75 -20.78
CA GLY A 160 -2.98 23.78 -21.69
C GLY A 160 -2.14 22.50 -21.81
N SER A 161 -2.30 21.79 -22.93
CA SER A 161 -1.43 20.67 -23.28
C SER A 161 -0.16 21.17 -23.97
N PHE A 162 0.95 20.47 -23.75
CA PHE A 162 2.16 20.68 -24.54
C PHE A 162 1.92 20.14 -25.95
N SER A 163 1.87 21.07 -26.92
CA SER A 163 1.71 20.73 -28.32
C SER A 163 3.07 20.43 -28.93
N GLN A 164 3.09 19.51 -29.88
CA GLN A 164 4.22 19.33 -30.78
C GLN A 164 4.40 20.60 -31.60
N HIS A 165 5.64 21.09 -31.72
CA HIS A 165 5.94 22.30 -32.45
C HIS A 165 6.13 22.04 -33.95
N ALA A 166 6.66 20.86 -34.31
CA ALA A 166 6.83 20.44 -35.67
C ALA A 166 5.61 19.68 -36.23
N PRO A 167 5.21 19.89 -37.49
CA PRO A 167 4.13 19.13 -38.10
C PRO A 167 4.49 17.65 -38.21
N ASP A 168 3.47 16.79 -38.15
CA ASP A 168 3.63 15.34 -38.34
C ASP A 168 4.25 15.03 -39.71
N THR A 169 5.26 14.17 -39.72
CA THR A 169 5.92 13.70 -40.93
C THR A 169 5.16 12.57 -41.62
N GLY A 170 4.22 11.93 -40.90
CA GLY A 170 3.52 10.72 -41.34
C GLY A 170 4.35 9.44 -41.20
N ARG A 171 5.67 9.56 -40.96
CA ARG A 171 6.53 8.40 -40.68
C ARG A 171 6.48 8.05 -39.20
N LYS A 172 6.26 6.77 -38.90
CA LYS A 172 6.06 6.30 -37.54
C LYS A 172 7.18 5.39 -37.09
N ILE A 173 7.59 5.55 -35.82
CA ILE A 173 8.56 4.73 -35.12
C ILE A 173 7.87 3.98 -34.01
N GLU A 174 8.16 2.68 -33.85
CA GLU A 174 7.64 1.86 -32.76
C GLU A 174 8.38 2.18 -31.46
N ARG A 175 7.70 2.91 -30.55
CA ARG A 175 8.23 3.20 -29.23
C ARG A 175 8.02 2.03 -28.28
N PHE A 176 6.83 1.39 -28.31
CA PHE A 176 6.47 0.28 -27.44
C PHE A 176 5.92 -0.91 -28.23
N THR A 177 6.53 -2.06 -28.01
CA THR A 177 6.06 -3.34 -28.57
C THR A 177 4.70 -3.76 -28.01
N PRO A 178 3.96 -4.65 -28.67
CA PRO A 178 2.69 -5.18 -28.14
C PRO A 178 2.81 -5.77 -26.73
N PHE A 179 3.89 -6.49 -26.42
CA PHE A 179 4.14 -7.06 -25.11
C PHE A 179 4.34 -5.97 -24.04
N GLU A 180 5.18 -4.95 -24.32
CA GLU A 180 5.42 -3.82 -23.41
C GLU A 180 4.13 -3.07 -23.08
N ARG A 181 3.27 -2.86 -24.07
CA ARG A 181 1.96 -2.23 -23.88
C ARG A 181 1.00 -3.10 -23.05
N SER A 182 0.97 -4.40 -23.32
CA SER A 182 0.12 -5.33 -22.55
C SER A 182 0.55 -5.39 -21.08
N ALA A 183 1.85 -5.45 -20.82
CA ALA A 183 2.39 -5.40 -19.45
C ALA A 183 2.00 -4.09 -18.75
N HIS A 184 2.15 -2.95 -19.41
CA HIS A 184 1.76 -1.65 -18.87
C HIS A 184 0.25 -1.59 -18.58
N TRP A 185 -0.61 -1.97 -19.54
CA TRP A 185 -2.06 -1.85 -19.37
C TRP A 185 -2.61 -2.81 -18.31
N ALA A 186 -2.06 -4.02 -18.21
CA ALA A 186 -2.44 -4.94 -17.15
C ALA A 186 -2.16 -4.34 -15.76
N ASN A 187 -0.97 -3.75 -15.58
CA ASN A 187 -0.60 -3.08 -14.34
C ASN A 187 -1.44 -1.81 -14.10
N ALA A 188 -1.66 -0.98 -15.13
CA ALA A 188 -2.44 0.25 -15.03
C ALA A 188 -3.91 0.00 -14.66
N ILE A 189 -4.54 -1.03 -15.21
CA ILE A 189 -5.92 -1.42 -14.89
C ILE A 189 -6.00 -1.89 -13.43
N ALA A 190 -5.09 -2.79 -13.02
CA ALA A 190 -5.04 -3.28 -11.65
C ALA A 190 -4.80 -2.12 -10.66
N PHE A 191 -3.85 -1.23 -10.95
CA PHE A 191 -3.61 -0.01 -10.16
C PHE A 191 -4.86 0.86 -10.06
N SER A 192 -5.57 1.10 -11.15
CA SER A 192 -6.79 1.93 -11.17
C SER A 192 -7.88 1.36 -10.27
N ILE A 193 -8.10 0.04 -10.33
CA ILE A 193 -9.05 -0.64 -9.43
C ILE A 193 -8.63 -0.47 -7.97
N LEU A 194 -7.34 -0.68 -7.65
CA LEU A 194 -6.80 -0.53 -6.30
C LEU A 194 -6.89 0.91 -5.80
N ALA A 195 -6.54 1.89 -6.63
CA ALA A 195 -6.57 3.31 -6.26
C ALA A 195 -8.00 3.78 -6.00
N ILE A 196 -8.94 3.49 -6.90
CA ILE A 196 -10.36 3.89 -6.76
C ILE A 196 -10.97 3.23 -5.53
N SER A 197 -10.81 1.92 -5.38
CA SER A 197 -11.35 1.20 -4.22
C SER A 197 -10.73 1.67 -2.91
N GLY A 198 -9.42 1.91 -2.89
CA GLY A 198 -8.70 2.46 -1.73
C GLY A 198 -9.18 3.85 -1.35
N LEU A 199 -9.38 4.76 -2.30
CA LEU A 199 -9.91 6.10 -2.06
C LEU A 199 -11.32 6.06 -1.50
N VAL A 200 -12.20 5.21 -2.05
CA VAL A 200 -13.57 5.08 -1.55
C VAL A 200 -13.59 4.49 -0.14
N MET A 201 -12.78 3.47 0.14
CA MET A 201 -12.69 2.89 1.48
C MET A 201 -12.09 3.85 2.51
N ALA A 202 -11.13 4.69 2.11
CA ALA A 202 -10.49 5.65 3.00
C ALA A 202 -11.35 6.90 3.26
N PHE A 203 -11.93 7.45 2.24
CA PHE A 203 -12.55 8.79 2.27
C PHE A 203 -14.06 8.79 1.99
N GLY A 204 -14.63 7.72 1.42
CA GLY A 204 -16.02 7.68 0.96
C GLY A 204 -17.06 7.97 2.05
N LYS A 205 -16.72 7.69 3.31
CA LYS A 205 -17.60 8.02 4.45
C LYS A 205 -17.86 9.51 4.60
N PHE A 206 -16.99 10.38 4.07
CA PHE A 206 -17.11 11.82 4.22
C PHE A 206 -18.00 12.47 3.15
N PHE A 207 -18.09 11.88 1.95
CA PHE A 207 -18.83 12.47 0.83
C PHE A 207 -19.73 11.49 0.08
N ILE A 208 -19.46 10.18 0.04
CA ILE A 208 -20.35 9.22 -0.62
C ILE A 208 -21.45 8.76 0.34
N GLN A 209 -21.09 8.35 1.55
CA GLN A 209 -22.04 7.86 2.55
C GLN A 209 -23.17 8.86 2.87
N PRO A 210 -22.92 10.18 3.02
CA PRO A 210 -23.99 11.14 3.25
C PRO A 210 -25.00 11.24 2.10
N VAL A 211 -24.58 10.92 0.88
CA VAL A 211 -25.43 11.00 -0.32
C VAL A 211 -26.25 9.72 -0.52
N ILE A 212 -25.61 8.53 -0.41
CA ILE A 212 -26.26 7.25 -0.74
C ILE A 212 -26.77 6.51 0.50
N GLY A 213 -26.47 6.99 1.71
CA GLY A 213 -26.86 6.35 2.97
C GLY A 213 -25.96 5.19 3.39
N SER A 214 -26.08 4.79 4.65
CA SER A 214 -25.18 3.80 5.26
C SER A 214 -25.32 2.41 4.67
N ALA A 215 -26.52 1.97 4.30
CA ALA A 215 -26.76 0.65 3.77
C ALA A 215 -26.10 0.46 2.39
N LEU A 216 -26.37 1.37 1.44
CA LEU A 216 -25.77 1.30 0.10
C LEU A 216 -24.24 1.52 0.16
N PHE A 217 -23.77 2.41 1.03
CA PHE A 217 -22.35 2.61 1.23
C PHE A 217 -21.67 1.36 1.80
N GLY A 218 -22.34 0.62 2.69
CA GLY A 218 -21.87 -0.66 3.20
C GLY A 218 -21.70 -1.70 2.08
N TRP A 219 -22.69 -1.86 1.21
CA TRP A 219 -22.58 -2.76 0.04
C TRP A 219 -21.50 -2.32 -0.94
N LEU A 220 -21.40 -1.03 -1.21
CA LEU A 220 -20.36 -0.47 -2.08
C LEU A 220 -18.95 -0.77 -1.53
N THR A 221 -18.72 -0.50 -0.26
CA THR A 221 -17.42 -0.75 0.37
C THR A 221 -17.08 -2.23 0.45
N TYR A 222 -18.06 -3.12 0.65
CA TYR A 222 -17.88 -4.56 0.59
C TYR A 222 -17.44 -5.02 -0.81
N ALA A 223 -18.15 -4.57 -1.84
CA ALA A 223 -17.80 -4.90 -3.23
C ALA A 223 -16.41 -4.37 -3.62
N LEU A 224 -16.12 -3.13 -3.26
CA LEU A 224 -14.82 -2.50 -3.55
C LEU A 224 -13.68 -3.15 -2.77
N LYS A 225 -13.90 -3.55 -1.50
CA LYS A 225 -12.90 -4.31 -0.74
C LYS A 225 -12.62 -5.65 -1.40
N THR A 226 -13.65 -6.36 -1.84
CA THR A 226 -13.50 -7.61 -2.57
C THR A 226 -12.69 -7.41 -3.85
N ALA A 227 -13.06 -6.41 -4.67
CA ALA A 227 -12.31 -6.07 -5.88
C ALA A 227 -10.86 -5.69 -5.57
N HIS A 228 -10.61 -4.96 -4.48
CA HIS A 228 -9.27 -4.58 -4.03
C HIS A 228 -8.41 -5.81 -3.71
N ASN A 229 -8.95 -6.75 -2.93
CA ASN A 229 -8.25 -7.97 -2.55
C ASN A 229 -7.92 -8.86 -3.76
N PHE A 230 -8.80 -8.92 -4.77
CA PHE A 230 -8.51 -9.66 -6.02
C PHE A 230 -7.52 -8.91 -6.92
N ALA A 231 -7.62 -7.59 -7.01
CA ALA A 231 -6.72 -6.80 -7.84
C ALA A 231 -5.29 -6.73 -7.27
N GLY A 232 -5.12 -6.89 -5.95
CA GLY A 232 -3.82 -6.87 -5.29
C GLY A 232 -2.82 -7.87 -5.85
N PRO A 233 -3.12 -9.18 -5.84
CA PRO A 233 -2.26 -10.20 -6.44
C PRO A 233 -2.01 -9.99 -7.94
N VAL A 234 -3.02 -9.56 -8.70
CA VAL A 234 -2.87 -9.23 -10.13
C VAL A 234 -1.91 -8.07 -10.33
N PHE A 235 -2.02 -7.03 -9.49
CA PHE A 235 -1.10 -5.91 -9.48
C PHE A 235 0.33 -6.36 -9.11
N ALA A 236 0.50 -7.23 -8.12
CA ALA A 236 1.80 -7.75 -7.72
C ALA A 236 2.51 -8.46 -8.87
N VAL A 237 1.82 -9.37 -9.56
CA VAL A 237 2.37 -10.10 -10.70
C VAL A 237 2.68 -9.16 -11.88
N SER A 238 1.73 -8.29 -12.23
CA SER A 238 1.91 -7.34 -13.34
C SER A 238 3.00 -6.31 -13.04
N LEU A 239 3.18 -5.90 -11.78
CA LEU A 239 4.26 -5.00 -11.36
C LEU A 239 5.63 -5.63 -11.59
N VAL A 240 5.80 -6.89 -11.23
CA VAL A 240 7.06 -7.63 -11.50
C VAL A 240 7.33 -7.70 -13.00
N ILE A 241 6.30 -8.00 -13.81
CA ILE A 241 6.44 -8.03 -15.27
C ILE A 241 6.85 -6.66 -15.80
N VAL A 242 6.25 -5.57 -15.34
CA VAL A 242 6.61 -4.19 -15.73
C VAL A 242 8.05 -3.86 -15.34
N ILE A 243 8.46 -4.21 -14.12
CA ILE A 243 9.84 -3.99 -13.67
C ILE A 243 10.82 -4.72 -14.59
N LEU A 244 10.62 -6.02 -14.82
CA LEU A 244 11.50 -6.82 -15.66
C LEU A 244 11.53 -6.34 -17.12
N THR A 245 10.39 -5.89 -17.63
CA THR A 245 10.26 -5.39 -19.01
C THR A 245 11.03 -4.10 -19.23
N PHE A 246 10.95 -3.16 -18.28
CA PHE A 246 11.45 -1.81 -18.49
C PHE A 246 12.74 -1.44 -17.74
N VAL A 247 13.23 -2.30 -16.85
CA VAL A 247 14.39 -1.97 -16.00
C VAL A 247 15.63 -1.57 -16.80
N LYS A 248 15.92 -2.25 -17.92
CA LYS A 248 17.09 -1.99 -18.74
C LYS A 248 17.11 -0.58 -19.34
N ASP A 249 15.96 -0.09 -19.76
CA ASP A 249 15.83 1.22 -20.41
C ASP A 249 15.75 2.36 -19.38
N ASN A 250 15.48 2.05 -18.12
CA ASN A 250 15.34 3.03 -17.04
C ASN A 250 16.60 3.20 -16.18
N PHE A 251 17.74 2.58 -16.51
CA PHE A 251 18.97 2.89 -15.82
C PHE A 251 19.38 4.36 -16.01
N PRO A 252 19.84 5.03 -14.93
CA PRO A 252 20.31 6.41 -15.01
C PRO A 252 21.43 6.57 -16.05
N ARG A 253 21.36 7.66 -16.82
CA ARG A 253 22.34 8.02 -17.86
C ARG A 253 22.93 9.40 -17.61
N LYS A 254 24.04 9.69 -18.28
CA LYS A 254 24.59 11.06 -18.31
C LYS A 254 23.53 12.00 -18.91
N GLY A 255 23.33 13.16 -18.29
CA GLY A 255 22.30 14.11 -18.71
C GLY A 255 21.00 14.04 -17.90
N ASP A 256 20.62 12.90 -17.29
CA ASP A 256 19.38 12.78 -16.52
C ASP A 256 19.27 13.82 -15.40
N LEU A 257 20.36 14.07 -14.68
CA LEU A 257 20.36 15.11 -13.64
C LEU A 257 20.12 16.51 -14.22
N GLY A 258 20.79 16.83 -15.34
CA GLY A 258 20.58 18.10 -16.05
C GLY A 258 19.15 18.25 -16.56
N TRP A 259 18.55 17.15 -17.02
CA TRP A 259 17.16 17.11 -17.45
C TRP A 259 16.22 17.41 -16.27
N LEU A 260 16.44 16.78 -15.10
CA LEU A 260 15.63 17.01 -13.89
C LEU A 260 15.76 18.46 -13.39
N LEU A 261 16.97 19.01 -13.36
CA LEU A 261 17.20 20.41 -12.93
C LEU A 261 16.51 21.43 -13.84
N LYS A 262 16.34 21.11 -15.13
CA LYS A 262 15.59 21.93 -16.09
C LYS A 262 14.09 21.62 -16.12
N GLY A 263 13.64 20.65 -15.31
CA GLY A 263 12.25 20.16 -15.30
C GLY A 263 11.78 19.63 -16.66
N GLY A 264 12.70 19.03 -17.44
CA GLY A 264 12.40 18.54 -18.79
C GLY A 264 11.97 19.62 -19.80
N GLY A 265 12.22 20.88 -19.50
CA GLY A 265 11.75 21.99 -20.33
C GLY A 265 10.31 22.44 -20.05
N LEU A 266 9.62 21.81 -19.11
CA LEU A 266 8.20 22.05 -18.80
C LEU A 266 7.87 23.52 -18.50
N LEU A 267 8.81 24.23 -17.87
CA LEU A 267 8.65 25.64 -17.51
C LEU A 267 9.21 26.60 -18.58
N SER A 268 10.31 26.22 -19.22
CA SER A 268 11.02 27.05 -20.18
C SER A 268 10.47 26.95 -21.62
N GLY A 269 9.72 25.90 -21.94
CA GLY A 269 9.27 25.58 -23.28
C GLY A 269 10.41 25.12 -24.23
N LYS A 270 11.63 24.89 -23.70
CA LYS A 270 12.76 24.38 -24.48
C LYS A 270 12.94 22.90 -24.16
N GLU A 271 12.80 22.04 -25.14
CA GLU A 271 13.03 20.61 -25.01
C GLU A 271 14.45 20.30 -24.55
N VAL A 272 14.58 19.27 -23.76
CA VAL A 272 15.85 18.77 -23.24
C VAL A 272 16.09 17.39 -23.81
N PRO A 273 17.21 17.15 -24.52
CA PRO A 273 17.49 15.85 -25.12
C PRO A 273 17.37 14.69 -24.14
N SER A 274 16.79 13.61 -24.59
CA SER A 274 16.63 12.39 -23.80
C SER A 274 16.57 11.15 -24.69
N HIS A 275 16.87 9.99 -24.08
CA HIS A 275 16.67 8.69 -24.72
C HIS A 275 15.20 8.27 -24.74
N ARG A 276 14.93 6.99 -25.05
CA ARG A 276 13.58 6.40 -25.09
C ARG A 276 12.74 6.69 -23.85
N PHE A 277 13.39 6.74 -22.67
CA PHE A 277 12.82 7.22 -21.42
C PHE A 277 13.59 8.43 -20.93
N ASN A 278 12.89 9.52 -20.70
CA ASN A 278 13.46 10.73 -20.09
C ASN A 278 13.64 10.56 -18.56
N ALA A 279 14.35 11.49 -17.94
CA ALA A 279 14.65 11.38 -16.51
C ALA A 279 13.40 11.46 -15.62
N GLY A 280 12.33 12.14 -16.04
CA GLY A 280 11.05 12.15 -15.33
C GLY A 280 10.38 10.77 -15.33
N GLU A 281 10.37 10.09 -16.49
CA GLU A 281 9.86 8.73 -16.61
C GLU A 281 10.70 7.74 -15.77
N LYS A 282 12.02 7.94 -15.68
CA LYS A 282 12.89 7.15 -14.80
C LYS A 282 12.61 7.38 -13.31
N VAL A 283 12.26 8.60 -12.90
CA VAL A 283 11.82 8.89 -11.52
C VAL A 283 10.51 8.15 -11.23
N ILE A 284 9.56 8.14 -12.15
CA ILE A 284 8.32 7.34 -12.02
C ILE A 284 8.64 5.85 -11.91
N PHE A 285 9.57 5.34 -12.73
CA PHE A 285 9.94 3.94 -12.68
C PHE A 285 10.61 3.55 -11.35
N TRP A 286 11.68 4.24 -10.94
CA TRP A 286 12.43 3.87 -9.73
C TRP A 286 11.70 4.26 -8.43
N GLY A 287 11.07 5.42 -8.41
CA GLY A 287 10.32 5.91 -7.24
C GLY A 287 8.93 5.27 -7.14
N GLY A 288 8.13 5.39 -8.21
CA GLY A 288 6.74 4.95 -8.23
C GLY A 288 6.58 3.45 -8.38
N VAL A 289 7.15 2.88 -9.45
CA VAL A 289 6.97 1.46 -9.78
C VAL A 289 7.82 0.59 -8.87
N PHE A 290 9.12 0.85 -8.77
CA PHE A 290 10.03 -0.01 -8.02
C PHE A 290 9.90 0.21 -6.50
N ALA A 291 10.21 1.39 -5.98
CA ALA A 291 10.26 1.60 -4.55
C ALA A 291 8.86 1.58 -3.90
N LEU A 292 7.97 2.46 -4.34
CA LEU A 292 6.62 2.53 -3.76
C LEU A 292 5.77 1.32 -4.15
N GLY A 293 5.86 0.85 -5.41
CA GLY A 293 5.11 -0.31 -5.87
C GLY A 293 5.44 -1.58 -5.09
N LEU A 294 6.72 -1.90 -4.90
CA LEU A 294 7.11 -3.06 -4.09
C LEU A 294 6.70 -2.91 -2.62
N THR A 295 6.78 -1.69 -2.06
CA THR A 295 6.34 -1.42 -0.69
C THR A 295 4.83 -1.63 -0.52
N VAL A 296 4.03 -1.13 -1.47
CA VAL A 296 2.57 -1.31 -1.51
C VAL A 296 2.21 -2.78 -1.65
N VAL A 297 2.89 -3.50 -2.56
CA VAL A 297 2.66 -4.95 -2.75
C VAL A 297 3.01 -5.72 -1.48
N ALA A 298 4.21 -5.52 -0.92
CA ALA A 298 4.64 -6.24 0.27
C ALA A 298 3.69 -6.03 1.45
N SER A 299 3.33 -4.78 1.73
CA SER A 299 2.39 -4.44 2.81
C SER A 299 0.96 -4.91 2.51
N GLY A 300 0.53 -4.86 1.25
CA GLY A 300 -0.78 -5.32 0.80
C GLY A 300 -0.96 -6.84 0.95
N LEU A 301 0.05 -7.64 0.58
CA LEU A 301 0.04 -9.09 0.77
C LEU A 301 -0.05 -9.48 2.25
N VAL A 302 0.58 -8.71 3.14
CA VAL A 302 0.42 -8.90 4.60
C VAL A 302 -1.02 -8.58 5.01
N LEU A 303 -1.58 -7.47 4.57
CA LEU A 303 -2.95 -7.06 4.93
C LEU A 303 -4.02 -8.02 4.39
N ASP A 304 -3.79 -8.61 3.24
CA ASP A 304 -4.67 -9.61 2.63
C ASP A 304 -4.35 -11.05 3.10
N LYS A 305 -3.44 -11.20 4.07
CA LYS A 305 -3.05 -12.47 4.71
C LYS A 305 -2.52 -13.53 3.73
N LEU A 306 -1.82 -13.10 2.71
CA LEU A 306 -1.29 -13.98 1.65
C LEU A 306 0.16 -14.42 1.86
N VAL A 307 0.82 -14.01 2.95
CA VAL A 307 2.21 -14.36 3.24
C VAL A 307 2.27 -15.66 4.06
N PRO A 308 2.74 -16.78 3.49
CA PRO A 308 2.78 -18.04 4.21
C PRO A 308 3.68 -17.98 5.47
N GLY A 309 3.23 -18.57 6.56
CA GLY A 309 4.01 -18.68 7.81
C GLY A 309 4.09 -17.40 8.64
N LEU A 310 3.53 -16.28 8.18
CA LEU A 310 3.51 -15.05 8.95
C LEU A 310 2.44 -15.13 10.06
N LEU A 311 2.81 -14.71 11.26
CA LEU A 311 1.85 -14.49 12.35
C LEU A 311 1.18 -13.14 12.17
N TYR A 312 -0.13 -13.15 11.92
CA TYR A 312 -0.93 -11.93 11.67
C TYR A 312 -1.39 -11.31 13.00
N GLU A 313 -0.42 -10.92 13.82
CA GLU A 313 -0.67 -10.23 15.07
C GLU A 313 -1.12 -8.78 14.82
N ARG A 314 -1.78 -8.19 15.82
CA ARG A 314 -2.28 -6.82 15.76
C ARG A 314 -1.20 -5.82 15.40
N SER A 315 -0.02 -5.92 16.00
CA SER A 315 1.12 -5.02 15.72
C SER A 315 1.55 -5.09 14.27
N THR A 316 1.72 -6.29 13.72
CA THR A 316 2.08 -6.52 12.32
C THR A 316 1.06 -5.91 11.37
N MET A 317 -0.24 -6.14 11.64
CA MET A 317 -1.33 -5.61 10.82
C MET A 317 -1.42 -4.08 10.90
N GLN A 318 -1.21 -3.49 12.07
CA GLN A 318 -1.23 -2.03 12.25
C GLN A 318 -0.07 -1.35 11.52
N ILE A 319 1.15 -1.89 11.64
CA ILE A 319 2.33 -1.37 10.94
C ILE A 319 2.15 -1.50 9.43
N SER A 320 1.75 -2.68 8.95
CA SER A 320 1.49 -2.91 7.52
C SER A 320 0.44 -1.96 6.97
N HIS A 321 -0.62 -1.70 7.73
CA HIS A 321 -1.65 -0.73 7.34
C HIS A 321 -1.09 0.70 7.22
N MET A 322 -0.26 1.16 8.16
CA MET A 322 0.34 2.50 8.10
C MET A 322 1.28 2.62 6.91
N VAL A 323 2.16 1.63 6.71
CA VAL A 323 3.10 1.58 5.58
C VAL A 323 2.33 1.57 4.25
N HIS A 324 1.32 0.71 4.13
CA HIS A 324 0.48 0.61 2.93
C HIS A 324 -0.22 1.92 2.61
N ALA A 325 -0.86 2.53 3.61
CA ALA A 325 -1.60 3.79 3.41
C ALA A 325 -0.67 4.93 2.96
N VAL A 326 0.47 5.11 3.62
CA VAL A 326 1.43 6.17 3.27
C VAL A 326 2.03 5.94 1.89
N ALA A 327 2.52 4.72 1.63
CA ALA A 327 3.11 4.38 0.33
C ALA A 327 2.10 4.51 -0.82
N THR A 328 0.85 4.10 -0.61
CA THR A 328 -0.22 4.23 -1.60
C THR A 328 -0.56 5.70 -1.89
N ILE A 329 -0.64 6.56 -0.87
CA ILE A 329 -0.90 7.99 -1.06
C ILE A 329 0.21 8.64 -1.88
N LEU A 330 1.48 8.35 -1.56
CA LEU A 330 2.63 8.87 -2.30
C LEU A 330 2.64 8.35 -3.74
N MET A 331 2.35 7.06 -3.95
CA MET A 331 2.25 6.45 -5.27
C MET A 331 1.12 7.07 -6.10
N MET A 332 -0.05 7.27 -5.52
CA MET A 332 -1.16 7.95 -6.20
C MET A 332 -0.79 9.38 -6.59
N ALA A 333 -0.18 10.15 -5.70
CA ALA A 333 0.27 11.51 -5.98
C ALA A 333 1.25 11.55 -7.15
N MET A 334 2.22 10.63 -7.18
CA MET A 334 3.19 10.52 -8.27
C MET A 334 2.53 10.07 -9.58
N PHE A 335 1.64 9.08 -9.54
CA PHE A 335 1.00 8.54 -10.73
C PHE A 335 -0.08 9.47 -11.31
N MET A 336 -0.67 10.37 -10.52
CA MET A 336 -1.52 11.43 -11.06
C MET A 336 -0.75 12.30 -12.07
N GLY A 337 0.49 12.66 -11.76
CA GLY A 337 1.36 13.38 -12.69
C GLY A 337 1.70 12.56 -13.95
N HIS A 338 2.01 11.27 -13.77
CA HIS A 338 2.27 10.35 -14.87
C HIS A 338 1.05 10.20 -15.80
N ILE A 339 -0.13 9.97 -15.22
CA ILE A 339 -1.37 9.84 -15.99
C ILE A 339 -1.67 11.13 -16.73
N TYR A 340 -1.54 12.28 -16.06
CA TYR A 340 -1.75 13.58 -16.69
C TYR A 340 -0.86 13.80 -17.89
N LEU A 341 0.47 13.64 -17.73
CA LEU A 341 1.42 13.83 -18.83
C LEU A 341 1.24 12.80 -19.96
N GLY A 342 0.93 11.56 -19.60
CA GLY A 342 0.71 10.49 -20.58
C GLY A 342 -0.63 10.56 -21.32
N THR A 343 -1.56 11.44 -20.90
CA THR A 343 -2.90 11.54 -21.54
C THR A 343 -3.21 12.93 -22.03
N LEU A 344 -3.38 13.89 -21.12
CA LEU A 344 -3.83 15.26 -21.42
C LEU A 344 -2.68 16.24 -21.57
N GLY A 345 -1.59 16.03 -20.81
CA GLY A 345 -0.52 17.00 -20.67
C GLY A 345 0.38 17.10 -21.89
N MET A 346 0.69 15.99 -22.57
CA MET A 346 1.57 15.96 -23.72
C MET A 346 0.87 15.34 -24.94
N GLN A 347 0.69 16.10 -25.99
CA GLN A 347 0.11 15.61 -27.25
C GLN A 347 0.99 14.51 -27.84
N GLY A 348 0.38 13.45 -28.36
CA GLY A 348 1.08 12.31 -28.94
C GLY A 348 1.55 11.24 -27.96
N ALA A 349 1.76 11.56 -26.68
CA ALA A 349 2.23 10.60 -25.69
C ALA A 349 1.29 9.39 -25.50
N TYR A 350 -0.02 9.64 -25.46
CA TYR A 350 -1.03 8.57 -25.34
C TYR A 350 -0.97 7.59 -26.52
N SER A 351 -0.70 8.08 -27.74
CA SER A 351 -0.65 7.22 -28.92
C SER A 351 0.48 6.18 -28.83
N ALA A 352 1.61 6.52 -28.21
CA ALA A 352 2.71 5.60 -27.96
C ALA A 352 2.24 4.35 -27.16
N MET A 353 1.45 4.55 -26.13
CA MET A 353 0.98 3.44 -25.29
C MET A 353 -0.31 2.78 -25.83
N ARG A 354 -1.10 3.52 -26.60
CA ARG A 354 -2.31 2.98 -27.27
C ARG A 354 -1.97 2.13 -28.48
N THR A 355 -1.17 2.65 -29.41
CA THR A 355 -0.87 2.01 -30.70
C THR A 355 0.51 1.36 -30.76
N GLY A 356 1.44 1.82 -29.94
CA GLY A 356 2.86 1.45 -29.95
C GLY A 356 3.74 2.44 -30.73
N TYR A 357 3.14 3.33 -31.50
CA TYR A 357 3.85 4.17 -32.47
C TYR A 357 3.75 5.66 -32.13
N VAL A 358 4.82 6.38 -32.46
CA VAL A 358 4.90 7.84 -32.45
C VAL A 358 5.36 8.34 -33.81
N ASP A 359 5.04 9.61 -34.15
CA ASP A 359 5.59 10.25 -35.33
C ASP A 359 7.07 10.57 -35.16
N GLU A 360 7.85 10.57 -36.27
CA GLU A 360 9.28 10.94 -36.26
C GLU A 360 9.52 12.35 -35.71
N ALA A 361 8.63 13.30 -36.01
CA ALA A 361 8.75 14.67 -35.51
C ALA A 361 8.60 14.69 -33.99
N TRP A 362 7.60 13.96 -33.47
CA TRP A 362 7.40 13.80 -32.01
C TRP A 362 8.61 13.16 -31.35
N ALA A 363 9.14 12.07 -31.92
CA ALA A 363 10.30 11.37 -31.39
C ALA A 363 11.54 12.27 -31.34
N LYS A 364 11.76 13.05 -32.40
CA LYS A 364 12.88 14.01 -32.48
C LYS A 364 12.75 15.12 -31.44
N GLU A 365 11.54 15.64 -31.23
CA GLU A 365 11.30 16.72 -30.28
C GLU A 365 11.45 16.29 -28.83
N HIS A 366 10.83 15.19 -28.45
CA HIS A 366 10.75 14.78 -27.04
C HIS A 366 11.80 13.76 -26.60
N HIS A 367 12.42 13.03 -27.57
CA HIS A 367 13.40 11.96 -27.34
C HIS A 367 14.50 11.97 -28.38
N GLU A 368 15.19 13.09 -28.53
CA GLU A 368 16.17 13.34 -29.59
C GLU A 368 17.25 12.28 -29.67
N GLU A 369 17.87 11.91 -28.55
CA GLU A 369 18.94 10.91 -28.51
C GLU A 369 18.44 9.51 -28.94
N TRP A 370 17.19 9.15 -28.60
CA TRP A 370 16.58 7.92 -29.07
C TRP A 370 16.25 7.97 -30.57
N PHE A 371 15.74 9.11 -31.05
CA PHE A 371 15.49 9.31 -32.46
C PHE A 371 16.77 9.18 -33.29
N ASP A 372 17.89 9.75 -32.85
CA ASP A 372 19.19 9.64 -33.51
C ASP A 372 19.72 8.21 -33.56
N ASP A 373 19.52 7.43 -32.48
CA ASP A 373 19.85 6.01 -32.45
C ASP A 373 19.01 5.18 -33.43
N VAL A 374 17.74 5.54 -33.62
CA VAL A 374 16.89 4.92 -34.67
C VAL A 374 17.33 5.35 -36.06
N LYS A 375 17.61 6.64 -36.28
CA LYS A 375 17.99 7.19 -37.57
C LYS A 375 19.34 6.66 -38.04
N SER A 376 20.26 6.44 -37.12
CA SER A 376 21.57 5.82 -37.41
C SER A 376 21.54 4.29 -37.58
N GLY A 377 20.35 3.66 -37.40
CA GLY A 377 20.20 2.23 -37.53
C GLY A 377 20.69 1.40 -36.32
N LYS A 378 21.10 2.04 -35.22
CA LYS A 378 21.46 1.33 -33.97
C LYS A 378 20.27 0.64 -33.31
N ILE A 379 19.09 1.23 -33.45
CA ILE A 379 17.81 0.70 -32.98
C ILE A 379 16.86 0.59 -34.18
N PRO A 380 16.20 -0.56 -34.40
CA PRO A 380 15.24 -0.70 -35.48
C PRO A 380 14.04 0.21 -35.29
N ALA A 381 13.57 0.87 -36.36
CA ALA A 381 12.36 1.70 -36.31
C ALA A 381 11.09 0.89 -35.95
N GLN A 382 11.09 -0.40 -36.26
CA GLN A 382 10.08 -1.37 -35.86
C GLN A 382 10.72 -2.47 -35.02
N ARG A 383 10.44 -2.47 -33.73
CA ARG A 383 11.07 -3.38 -32.74
C ARG A 383 10.35 -4.72 -32.63
N SER A 384 9.07 -4.77 -33.00
CA SER A 384 8.24 -5.99 -33.00
C SER A 384 8.24 -6.70 -34.35
N ALA A 385 9.05 -6.29 -35.31
CA ALA A 385 9.17 -7.01 -36.59
C ALA A 385 9.63 -8.45 -36.30
N THR A 386 8.80 -9.41 -36.63
CA THR A 386 9.17 -10.82 -36.64
C THR A 386 10.37 -10.98 -37.58
N LEU A 387 11.36 -11.76 -37.15
CA LEU A 387 12.42 -12.23 -38.05
C LEU A 387 11.73 -12.74 -39.31
N PRO A 388 12.20 -12.34 -40.52
CA PRO A 388 11.68 -12.91 -41.75
C PRO A 388 11.73 -14.44 -41.62
N PRO A 389 10.71 -15.16 -42.12
CA PRO A 389 10.76 -16.62 -42.09
C PRO A 389 12.08 -17.05 -42.71
N ALA A 390 12.81 -17.92 -42.00
CA ALA A 390 14.06 -18.47 -42.50
C ALA A 390 13.77 -18.96 -43.94
N HIS A 391 14.51 -18.39 -44.90
CA HIS A 391 14.43 -18.85 -46.27
C HIS A 391 14.64 -20.36 -46.23
N THR A 392 13.58 -21.12 -46.45
CA THR A 392 13.70 -22.51 -46.85
C THR A 392 14.58 -22.50 -48.09
N ALA A 393 15.84 -22.86 -47.89
CA ALA A 393 16.73 -23.15 -49.01
C ALA A 393 16.01 -24.20 -49.84
N GLN A 394 15.51 -23.80 -50.98
CA GLN A 394 15.07 -24.73 -52.03
C GLN A 394 16.32 -25.46 -52.45
N ALA A 395 16.38 -26.77 -52.14
CA ALA A 395 17.30 -27.74 -52.70
C ALA A 395 16.88 -28.07 -54.13
#